data_942e510244f39794761ea6844bd3724a
#
_entry.id   942e510244f39794761ea6844bd3724a
#
_cell.length_a   1.000
_cell.length_b   1.000
_cell.length_c   1.000
_cell.angle_alpha   90.00
_cell.angle_beta   90.00
_cell.angle_gamma   90.00
#
_symmetry.space_group_name_H-M   'P 1'
#
loop_
_entity.id
_entity.type
_entity.pdbx_description
1 polymer ?
#
loop_
_entity_poly.entity_id
_entity_poly.type
_entity_poly.pdbx_seq_one_letter_code
_entity_poly.pdbx_strand_id
1 'polypeptide(L)'
;MDTIFTVKNEDLEHLNPQEAVDFFRELLWAEAAALGIGKNLINVPSAITVADGGIDAEVKNVSASGGQGIVKQGLTRYQIKTGNFSLSNESHIKSILFKDKTNELKPIVKSCLDKDGTLIIVLFGWDNPETKDDQLVDKFKENLILIDQKYNNANIEIWRQNNLIGFLKPFPSLTLRIRGLDRSRFQSHRSWSENDDMKKGFVAGEKQKEFIASLQTELRQNNNEAMHIRIYGEPGIGKTRLVLEVTRADDLLPLVIYGDSANEFRDSNLMTEILREDNQFSVILVIDECDPDSRSYIWNKLKNQGPRIKIISIYNEYDDTSGNIVYFDIPPLDNEQISKIIQEYYIPKDRADRWSELCSGSPRVAHVIGVNLKTNPEDLLKSPDTVNVWERYIVGGDAPNKTEVGQRRTILQHIALFKRFGFGRLVVN
;
A
#
# COMPACT_ATOMS: atom_id res chain seq x y z
N MET A 1 -24.05 -7.97 -12.22
CA MET A 1 -23.80 -8.45 -10.86
C MET A 1 -22.91 -7.43 -10.17
N ASP A 2 -23.34 -6.90 -9.02
CA ASP A 2 -22.46 -6.04 -8.21
C ASP A 2 -21.33 -6.90 -7.66
N THR A 3 -20.11 -6.67 -8.14
CA THR A 3 -18.92 -7.34 -7.59
C THR A 3 -18.41 -6.57 -6.37
N ILE A 4 -17.53 -7.18 -5.57
CA ILE A 4 -16.84 -6.50 -4.46
C ILE A 4 -16.02 -5.28 -4.93
N PHE A 5 -15.77 -5.17 -6.24
CA PHE A 5 -15.01 -4.08 -6.86
C PHE A 5 -15.91 -3.04 -7.56
N THR A 6 -17.23 -3.11 -7.40
CA THR A 6 -18.16 -2.10 -7.93
C THR A 6 -18.32 -0.97 -6.91
N VAL A 7 -17.84 0.22 -7.23
CA VAL A 7 -18.00 1.42 -6.40
C VAL A 7 -19.28 2.13 -6.78
N LYS A 8 -20.00 2.64 -5.78
CA LYS A 8 -21.20 3.44 -5.92
C LYS A 8 -20.95 4.87 -5.47
N ASN A 9 -21.82 5.80 -5.89
CA ASN A 9 -21.72 7.21 -5.47
C ASN A 9 -21.73 7.35 -3.94
N GLU A 10 -22.56 6.55 -3.27
CA GLU A 10 -22.68 6.52 -1.81
C GLU A 10 -21.35 6.22 -1.10
N ASP A 11 -20.47 5.42 -1.72
CA ASP A 11 -19.16 5.07 -1.15
C ASP A 11 -18.23 6.31 -1.08
N LEU A 12 -18.45 7.32 -1.93
CA LEU A 12 -17.64 8.55 -2.00
C LEU A 12 -18.28 9.73 -1.24
N GLU A 13 -19.61 9.75 -1.08
CA GLU A 13 -20.35 10.87 -0.47
C GLU A 13 -20.02 11.08 1.01
N HIS A 14 -19.66 10.01 1.71
CA HIS A 14 -19.41 10.04 3.16
C HIS A 14 -18.01 10.52 3.55
N LEU A 15 -17.12 10.72 2.58
CA LEU A 15 -15.77 11.19 2.86
C LEU A 15 -15.77 12.61 3.43
N ASN A 16 -15.15 12.77 4.60
CA ASN A 16 -14.88 14.11 5.11
C ASN A 16 -13.76 14.81 4.28
N PRO A 17 -13.54 16.12 4.44
CA PRO A 17 -12.57 16.86 3.62
C PRO A 17 -11.15 16.26 3.65
N GLN A 18 -10.66 15.81 4.79
CA GLN A 18 -9.34 15.22 4.90
C GLN A 18 -9.28 13.85 4.22
N GLU A 19 -10.29 13.01 4.43
CA GLU A 19 -10.40 11.70 3.79
C GLU A 19 -10.48 11.81 2.26
N ALA A 20 -11.21 12.79 1.74
CA ALA A 20 -11.31 13.03 0.31
C ALA A 20 -9.97 13.43 -0.31
N VAL A 21 -9.21 14.33 0.33
CA VAL A 21 -7.87 14.73 -0.12
C VAL A 21 -6.89 13.55 -0.02
N ASP A 22 -6.93 12.79 1.06
CA ASP A 22 -6.07 11.61 1.24
C ASP A 22 -6.38 10.52 0.23
N PHE A 23 -7.66 10.29 -0.05
CA PHE A 23 -8.10 9.36 -1.08
C PHE A 23 -7.66 9.81 -2.49
N PHE A 24 -7.87 11.10 -2.81
CA PHE A 24 -7.48 11.66 -4.10
C PHE A 24 -5.96 11.62 -4.30
N ARG A 25 -5.19 11.85 -3.24
CA ARG A 25 -3.72 11.68 -3.23
C ARG A 25 -3.31 10.28 -3.64
N GLU A 26 -3.91 9.27 -3.02
CA GLU A 26 -3.59 7.87 -3.32
C GLU A 26 -4.03 7.47 -4.73
N LEU A 27 -5.15 8.00 -5.20
CA LEU A 27 -5.60 7.76 -6.56
C LEU A 27 -4.64 8.37 -7.59
N LEU A 28 -4.14 9.59 -7.35
CA LEU A 28 -3.09 10.22 -8.17
C LEU A 28 -1.80 9.39 -8.18
N TRP A 29 -1.36 8.90 -7.03
CA TRP A 29 -0.15 8.08 -6.95
C TRP A 29 -0.33 6.73 -7.60
N ALA A 30 -1.50 6.09 -7.45
CA ALA A 30 -1.80 4.83 -8.09
C ALA A 30 -1.71 4.93 -9.62
N GLU A 31 -2.32 5.96 -10.20
CA GLU A 31 -2.26 6.16 -11.65
C GLU A 31 -0.86 6.54 -12.12
N ALA A 32 -0.18 7.43 -11.39
CA ALA A 32 1.19 7.80 -11.74
C ALA A 32 2.13 6.59 -11.75
N ALA A 33 2.01 5.72 -10.74
CA ALA A 33 2.79 4.48 -10.68
C ALA A 33 2.44 3.53 -11.84
N ALA A 34 1.16 3.39 -12.17
CA ALA A 34 0.71 2.58 -13.29
C ALA A 34 1.23 3.11 -14.64
N LEU A 35 1.39 4.43 -14.78
CA LEU A 35 1.92 5.11 -15.96
C LEU A 35 3.47 5.25 -15.96
N GLY A 36 4.16 4.82 -14.89
CA GLY A 36 5.60 5.00 -14.73
C GLY A 36 6.03 6.47 -14.50
N ILE A 37 5.14 7.31 -13.99
CA ILE A 37 5.39 8.72 -13.71
C ILE A 37 6.01 8.88 -12.33
N GLY A 38 7.14 9.58 -12.23
CA GLY A 38 7.83 9.79 -10.97
C GLY A 38 7.01 10.65 -9.98
N LYS A 39 6.95 10.22 -8.73
CA LYS A 39 6.20 10.91 -7.67
C LYS A 39 6.65 12.36 -7.40
N ASN A 40 7.87 12.73 -7.80
CA ASN A 40 8.38 14.10 -7.69
C ASN A 40 7.59 15.11 -8.55
N LEU A 41 6.83 14.63 -9.52
CA LEU A 41 5.95 15.46 -10.36
C LEU A 41 4.56 15.65 -9.74
N ILE A 42 4.25 14.97 -8.64
CA ILE A 42 2.96 15.02 -7.96
C ILE A 42 3.15 15.62 -6.57
N ASN A 43 2.39 16.65 -6.26
CA ASN A 43 2.38 17.31 -4.97
C ASN A 43 0.96 17.34 -4.41
N VAL A 44 0.74 16.66 -3.29
CA VAL A 44 -0.53 16.72 -2.54
C VAL A 44 -0.18 16.97 -1.08
N PRO A 45 -0.49 18.17 -0.53
CA PRO A 45 -0.23 18.49 0.86
C PRO A 45 -0.85 17.46 1.81
N SER A 46 -0.14 17.16 2.89
CA SER A 46 -0.62 16.20 3.90
C SER A 46 -1.67 16.78 4.84
N ALA A 47 -1.73 18.12 4.95
CA ALA A 47 -2.66 18.83 5.82
C ALA A 47 -3.44 19.88 5.03
N ILE A 48 -4.76 19.78 5.06
CA ILE A 48 -5.67 20.73 4.41
C ILE A 48 -5.80 22.07 5.16
N THR A 49 -5.26 22.13 6.38
CA THR A 49 -5.32 23.34 7.24
C THR A 49 -4.22 24.36 6.95
N VAL A 50 -3.27 24.04 6.10
CA VAL A 50 -2.23 24.99 5.68
C VAL A 50 -2.84 25.93 4.64
N ALA A 51 -2.67 27.23 4.82
CA ALA A 51 -3.11 28.25 3.87
C ALA A 51 -2.24 28.17 2.59
N ASP A 52 -2.51 27.20 1.73
CA ASP A 52 -1.78 26.88 0.50
C ASP A 52 -2.34 27.61 -0.74
N GLY A 53 -3.20 28.60 -0.52
CA GLY A 53 -3.85 29.37 -1.60
C GLY A 53 -5.00 28.62 -2.29
N GLY A 54 -5.47 27.48 -1.73
CA GLY A 54 -6.68 26.78 -2.16
C GLY A 54 -6.48 25.78 -3.29
N ILE A 55 -5.31 25.14 -3.37
CA ILE A 55 -5.05 24.00 -4.25
C ILE A 55 -4.74 22.79 -3.39
N ASP A 56 -5.51 21.74 -3.60
CA ASP A 56 -5.42 20.50 -2.81
C ASP A 56 -4.47 19.46 -3.44
N ALA A 57 -4.19 19.59 -4.75
CA ALA A 57 -3.21 18.74 -5.45
C ALA A 57 -2.63 19.45 -6.68
N GLU A 58 -1.40 19.10 -7.05
CA GLU A 58 -0.71 19.59 -8.24
C GLU A 58 0.05 18.47 -8.94
N VAL A 59 -0.09 18.40 -10.25
CA VAL A 59 0.72 17.56 -11.14
C VAL A 59 1.53 18.49 -12.05
N LYS A 60 2.87 18.32 -12.08
CA LYS A 60 3.80 19.21 -12.79
C LYS A 60 4.32 18.57 -14.07
N ASN A 61 4.10 19.27 -15.18
CA ASN A 61 4.81 19.06 -16.46
C ASN A 61 4.95 17.59 -16.90
N VAL A 62 3.90 16.81 -16.78
CA VAL A 62 3.88 15.45 -17.31
C VAL A 62 3.87 15.49 -18.82
N SER A 63 4.87 14.89 -19.47
CA SER A 63 5.07 14.96 -20.93
C SER A 63 4.21 13.96 -21.71
N ALA A 64 3.79 12.87 -21.11
CA ALA A 64 2.93 11.87 -21.72
C ALA A 64 2.00 11.26 -20.69
N SER A 65 0.73 11.55 -20.80
CA SER A 65 -0.31 10.74 -20.18
C SER A 65 -1.15 10.15 -21.29
N GLY A 66 -1.74 8.99 -21.08
CA GLY A 66 -2.72 8.43 -21.99
C GLY A 66 -3.98 9.31 -22.14
N GLY A 67 -3.99 10.53 -21.59
CA GLY A 67 -5.00 11.59 -21.78
C GLY A 67 -6.38 11.31 -21.19
N GLN A 68 -6.65 10.10 -20.71
CA GLN A 68 -7.99 9.68 -20.27
C GLN A 68 -8.11 9.51 -18.74
N GLY A 69 -7.01 9.59 -18.01
CA GLY A 69 -6.98 9.37 -16.57
C GLY A 69 -6.98 10.64 -15.73
N ILE A 70 -6.73 10.45 -14.45
CA ILE A 70 -6.65 11.53 -13.45
C ILE A 70 -5.37 12.36 -13.60
N VAL A 71 -4.27 11.76 -14.06
CA VAL A 71 -3.00 12.45 -14.36
C VAL A 71 -3.05 12.98 -15.78
N LYS A 72 -3.12 14.29 -15.92
CA LYS A 72 -3.16 15.00 -17.22
C LYS A 72 -1.77 15.41 -17.68
N GLN A 73 -1.64 15.64 -18.98
CA GLN A 73 -0.43 16.23 -19.57
C GLN A 73 -0.27 17.69 -19.15
N GLY A 74 0.96 18.14 -18.96
CA GLY A 74 1.29 19.52 -18.60
C GLY A 74 1.14 19.81 -17.11
N LEU A 75 0.86 21.08 -16.78
CA LEU A 75 0.59 21.52 -15.42
C LEU A 75 -0.90 21.36 -15.11
N THR A 76 -1.21 20.62 -14.07
CA THR A 76 -2.60 20.43 -13.62
C THR A 76 -2.70 20.75 -12.14
N ARG A 77 -3.74 21.49 -11.76
CA ARG A 77 -4.06 21.79 -10.37
C ARG A 77 -5.49 21.42 -10.04
N TYR A 78 -5.65 20.80 -8.88
CA TYR A 78 -6.93 20.25 -8.42
C TYR A 78 -7.41 21.02 -7.20
N GLN A 79 -8.69 21.36 -7.20
CA GLN A 79 -9.41 21.82 -6.01
C GLN A 79 -10.49 20.81 -5.64
N ILE A 80 -10.39 20.26 -4.44
CA ILE A 80 -11.30 19.23 -3.93
C ILE A 80 -12.38 19.87 -3.09
N LYS A 81 -13.62 19.51 -3.35
CA LYS A 81 -14.79 19.99 -2.60
C LYS A 81 -15.63 18.79 -2.14
N THR A 82 -16.08 18.87 -0.90
CA THR A 82 -16.87 17.82 -0.24
C THR A 82 -18.19 18.39 0.30
N GLY A 83 -19.11 17.51 0.67
CA GLY A 83 -20.40 17.89 1.25
C GLY A 83 -21.29 18.70 0.30
N ASN A 84 -22.06 19.64 0.82
CA ASN A 84 -23.05 20.41 0.08
C ASN A 84 -22.47 21.58 -0.74
N PHE A 85 -21.29 21.39 -1.31
CA PHE A 85 -20.66 22.41 -2.16
C PHE A 85 -21.26 22.35 -3.58
N SER A 86 -22.02 23.39 -3.96
CA SER A 86 -22.66 23.44 -5.27
C SER A 86 -22.08 24.54 -6.15
N LEU A 87 -21.65 24.18 -7.35
CA LEU A 87 -21.18 25.10 -8.38
C LEU A 87 -22.33 25.92 -9.05
N SER A 88 -23.59 25.56 -8.78
CA SER A 88 -24.73 26.37 -9.18
C SER A 88 -24.75 27.73 -8.45
N ASN A 89 -24.12 27.82 -7.29
CA ASN A 89 -23.99 29.05 -6.50
C ASN A 89 -22.74 29.84 -6.94
N GLU A 90 -22.94 31.03 -7.46
CA GLU A 90 -21.87 31.91 -7.94
C GLU A 90 -20.85 32.25 -6.84
N SER A 91 -21.28 32.36 -5.59
CA SER A 91 -20.36 32.63 -4.47
C SER A 91 -19.34 31.49 -4.30
N HIS A 92 -19.72 30.24 -4.59
CA HIS A 92 -18.82 29.09 -4.55
C HIS A 92 -17.79 29.14 -5.69
N ILE A 93 -18.20 29.51 -6.92
CA ILE A 93 -17.28 29.74 -8.04
C ILE A 93 -16.27 30.82 -7.68
N LYS A 94 -16.76 31.98 -7.15
CA LYS A 94 -15.90 33.07 -6.71
C LYS A 94 -14.92 32.61 -5.60
N SER A 95 -15.35 31.79 -4.66
CA SER A 95 -14.49 31.29 -3.59
C SER A 95 -13.36 30.36 -4.11
N ILE A 96 -13.56 29.71 -5.25
CA ILE A 96 -12.53 28.91 -5.92
C ILE A 96 -11.49 29.86 -6.56
N LEU A 97 -11.93 30.86 -7.28
CA LEU A 97 -11.07 31.68 -8.14
C LEU A 97 -10.39 32.83 -7.37
N PHE A 98 -11.10 33.50 -6.47
CA PHE A 98 -10.68 34.78 -5.89
C PHE A 98 -10.26 34.65 -4.42
N LYS A 99 -9.41 35.58 -3.98
CA LYS A 99 -9.14 35.82 -2.56
C LYS A 99 -10.40 36.30 -1.87
N ASP A 100 -10.55 36.00 -0.59
CA ASP A 100 -11.73 36.41 0.18
C ASP A 100 -12.03 37.88 0.07
N LYS A 101 -13.28 38.18 -0.27
CA LYS A 101 -13.84 39.57 -0.38
C LYS A 101 -13.12 40.48 -1.40
N THR A 102 -12.37 39.91 -2.33
CA THR A 102 -11.70 40.70 -3.39
C THR A 102 -12.03 40.12 -4.78
N ASN A 103 -11.75 40.88 -5.83
CA ASN A 103 -11.77 40.39 -7.21
C ASN A 103 -10.36 40.02 -7.69
N GLU A 104 -9.41 39.78 -6.77
CA GLU A 104 -8.06 39.38 -7.10
C GLU A 104 -7.98 37.89 -7.17
N LEU A 105 -7.51 37.31 -8.29
CA LEU A 105 -7.29 35.89 -8.43
C LEU A 105 -6.35 35.34 -7.35
N LYS A 106 -6.65 34.19 -6.82
CA LYS A 106 -5.71 33.46 -5.96
C LYS A 106 -4.39 33.26 -6.71
N PRO A 107 -3.23 33.52 -6.09
CA PRO A 107 -1.93 33.46 -6.76
C PRO A 107 -1.68 32.10 -7.48
N ILE A 108 -2.14 31.05 -6.86
CA ILE A 108 -1.97 29.70 -7.38
C ILE A 108 -2.86 29.46 -8.61
N VAL A 109 -4.14 29.90 -8.59
CA VAL A 109 -5.04 29.83 -9.74
C VAL A 109 -4.47 30.67 -10.89
N LYS A 110 -4.07 31.91 -10.62
CA LYS A 110 -3.44 32.79 -11.61
C LYS A 110 -2.21 32.14 -12.23
N SER A 111 -1.30 31.63 -11.39
CA SER A 111 -0.07 30.95 -11.87
C SER A 111 -0.33 29.69 -12.67
N CYS A 112 -1.44 28.99 -12.44
CA CYS A 112 -1.85 27.85 -13.27
C CYS A 112 -2.27 28.34 -14.67
N LEU A 113 -3.20 29.26 -14.71
CA LEU A 113 -3.79 29.77 -15.95
C LEU A 113 -2.77 30.55 -16.80
N ASP A 114 -1.88 31.31 -16.20
CA ASP A 114 -0.81 32.07 -16.88
C ASP A 114 0.25 31.14 -17.54
N LYS A 115 0.26 29.85 -17.19
CA LYS A 115 1.14 28.81 -17.76
C LYS A 115 0.39 27.83 -18.65
N ASP A 116 -0.79 28.19 -19.13
CA ASP A 116 -1.68 27.32 -19.90
C ASP A 116 -1.98 25.97 -19.20
N GLY A 117 -1.93 25.97 -17.87
CA GLY A 117 -2.25 24.81 -17.05
C GLY A 117 -3.76 24.55 -16.97
N THR A 118 -4.11 23.34 -16.59
CA THR A 118 -5.50 22.92 -16.39
C THR A 118 -5.89 23.07 -14.91
N LEU A 119 -6.99 23.75 -14.63
CA LEU A 119 -7.62 23.82 -13.31
C LEU A 119 -8.77 22.83 -13.27
N ILE A 120 -8.72 21.89 -12.35
CA ILE A 120 -9.75 20.85 -12.19
C ILE A 120 -10.43 21.01 -10.84
N ILE A 121 -11.76 21.11 -10.85
CA ILE A 121 -12.60 21.13 -9.67
C ILE A 121 -13.16 19.72 -9.46
N VAL A 122 -12.80 19.10 -8.34
CA VAL A 122 -13.17 17.74 -8.00
C VAL A 122 -14.26 17.75 -6.93
N LEU A 123 -15.42 17.19 -7.24
CA LEU A 123 -16.61 17.20 -6.37
C LEU A 123 -16.85 15.81 -5.81
N PHE A 124 -16.67 15.64 -4.51
CA PHE A 124 -16.99 14.41 -3.76
C PHE A 124 -18.40 14.41 -3.19
N GLY A 125 -18.99 15.58 -2.98
CA GLY A 125 -20.35 15.73 -2.49
C GLY A 125 -21.39 15.66 -3.61
N TRP A 126 -22.65 15.62 -3.20
CA TRP A 126 -23.77 15.67 -4.12
C TRP A 126 -23.85 17.07 -4.75
N ASP A 127 -23.78 17.14 -6.08
CA ASP A 127 -24.03 18.36 -6.84
C ASP A 127 -25.24 18.14 -7.76
N ASN A 128 -26.05 19.20 -7.92
CA ASN A 128 -27.29 19.13 -8.68
C ASN A 128 -27.01 18.72 -10.14
N PRO A 129 -27.50 17.56 -10.62
CA PRO A 129 -27.27 17.09 -11.97
C PRO A 129 -27.98 17.94 -13.06
N GLU A 130 -28.85 18.88 -12.67
CA GLU A 130 -29.61 19.71 -13.62
C GLU A 130 -28.73 20.70 -14.38
N THR A 131 -27.55 21.06 -13.86
CA THR A 131 -26.63 21.97 -14.53
C THR A 131 -25.56 21.20 -15.27
N LYS A 132 -25.49 21.38 -16.60
CA LYS A 132 -24.47 20.74 -17.45
C LYS A 132 -23.09 21.30 -17.11
N ASP A 133 -22.08 20.44 -17.14
CA ASP A 133 -20.70 20.81 -16.81
C ASP A 133 -20.16 21.92 -17.72
N ASP A 134 -20.51 21.91 -19.02
CA ASP A 134 -20.15 22.97 -19.96
C ASP A 134 -20.66 24.33 -19.52
N GLN A 135 -21.91 24.43 -19.03
CA GLN A 135 -22.48 25.69 -18.53
C GLN A 135 -21.78 26.18 -17.26
N LEU A 136 -21.29 25.27 -16.42
CA LEU A 136 -20.52 25.60 -15.24
C LEU A 136 -19.12 26.10 -15.63
N VAL A 137 -18.47 25.47 -16.58
CA VAL A 137 -17.17 25.91 -17.14
C VAL A 137 -17.32 27.31 -17.74
N ASP A 138 -18.40 27.59 -18.47
CA ASP A 138 -18.67 28.92 -19.03
C ASP A 138 -18.79 29.96 -17.93
N LYS A 139 -19.47 29.70 -16.82
CA LYS A 139 -19.52 30.60 -15.66
C LYS A 139 -18.15 30.90 -15.04
N PHE A 140 -17.27 29.90 -14.98
CA PHE A 140 -15.88 30.11 -14.55
C PHE A 140 -15.16 31.06 -15.51
N LYS A 141 -15.29 30.84 -16.82
CA LYS A 141 -14.67 31.67 -17.86
C LYS A 141 -15.23 33.11 -17.84
N GLU A 142 -16.54 33.28 -17.70
CA GLU A 142 -17.17 34.61 -17.55
C GLU A 142 -16.54 35.43 -16.39
N ASN A 143 -16.35 34.80 -15.22
CA ASN A 143 -15.70 35.45 -14.08
C ASN A 143 -14.21 35.76 -14.35
N LEU A 144 -13.50 34.90 -15.10
CA LEU A 144 -12.09 35.11 -15.42
C LEU A 144 -11.88 36.18 -16.50
N ILE A 145 -12.73 36.26 -17.51
CA ILE A 145 -12.69 37.28 -18.56
C ILE A 145 -12.87 38.70 -18.00
N LEU A 146 -13.66 38.87 -16.93
CA LEU A 146 -13.78 40.12 -16.25
C LEU A 146 -12.45 40.63 -15.66
N ILE A 147 -11.48 39.73 -15.46
CA ILE A 147 -10.15 40.11 -14.96
C ILE A 147 -9.19 40.34 -16.12
N ASP A 148 -9.16 39.42 -17.10
CA ASP A 148 -8.30 39.52 -18.29
C ASP A 148 -8.88 38.66 -19.43
N GLN A 149 -9.02 39.28 -20.62
CA GLN A 149 -9.51 38.62 -21.82
C GLN A 149 -8.68 37.36 -22.23
N LYS A 150 -7.41 37.30 -21.85
CA LYS A 150 -6.56 36.13 -22.14
C LYS A 150 -7.10 34.83 -21.56
N TYR A 151 -7.88 34.88 -20.47
CA TYR A 151 -8.46 33.72 -19.81
C TYR A 151 -9.70 33.12 -20.51
N ASN A 152 -10.12 33.69 -21.65
CA ASN A 152 -11.23 33.13 -22.46
C ASN A 152 -10.97 31.65 -22.85
N ASN A 153 -9.70 31.29 -23.07
CA ASN A 153 -9.28 29.94 -23.44
C ASN A 153 -8.75 29.15 -22.21
N ALA A 154 -9.07 29.55 -20.99
CA ALA A 154 -8.63 28.82 -19.80
C ALA A 154 -9.09 27.36 -19.80
N ASN A 155 -8.18 26.47 -19.52
CA ASN A 155 -8.48 25.05 -19.39
C ASN A 155 -9.06 24.76 -18.01
N ILE A 156 -10.37 24.54 -17.94
CA ILE A 156 -11.09 24.24 -16.70
C ILE A 156 -11.89 22.97 -16.92
N GLU A 157 -11.77 22.02 -15.99
CA GLU A 157 -12.57 20.79 -15.98
C GLU A 157 -13.29 20.65 -14.62
N ILE A 158 -14.45 20.00 -14.67
CA ILE A 158 -15.21 19.66 -13.47
C ILE A 158 -15.34 18.14 -13.43
N TRP A 159 -14.90 17.54 -12.35
CA TRP A 159 -15.02 16.09 -12.15
C TRP A 159 -15.96 15.81 -11.01
N ARG A 160 -16.96 15.00 -11.31
CA ARG A 160 -17.97 14.53 -10.38
C ARG A 160 -17.68 13.11 -9.94
N GLN A 161 -18.47 12.58 -9.04
CA GLN A 161 -18.34 11.21 -8.53
C GLN A 161 -18.25 10.16 -9.64
N ASN A 162 -19.06 10.27 -10.70
CA ASN A 162 -19.01 9.33 -11.82
C ASN A 162 -17.63 9.30 -12.53
N ASN A 163 -16.97 10.46 -12.65
CA ASN A 163 -15.60 10.51 -13.16
C ASN A 163 -14.63 9.83 -12.21
N LEU A 164 -14.75 10.11 -10.90
CA LEU A 164 -13.91 9.50 -9.87
C LEU A 164 -14.08 8.00 -9.80
N ILE A 165 -15.31 7.49 -9.89
CA ILE A 165 -15.61 6.05 -9.98
C ILE A 165 -14.94 5.44 -11.22
N GLY A 166 -15.00 6.12 -12.36
CA GLY A 166 -14.34 5.70 -13.58
C GLY A 166 -12.82 5.59 -13.41
N PHE A 167 -12.20 6.61 -12.79
CA PHE A 167 -10.76 6.62 -12.52
C PHE A 167 -10.33 5.60 -11.47
N LEU A 168 -11.22 5.27 -10.53
CA LEU A 168 -10.96 4.29 -9.48
C LEU A 168 -11.01 2.84 -9.97
N LYS A 169 -11.79 2.58 -11.02
CA LYS A 169 -12.02 1.22 -11.54
C LYS A 169 -10.74 0.40 -11.76
N PRO A 170 -9.61 0.95 -12.26
CA PRO A 170 -8.37 0.21 -12.41
C PRO A 170 -7.66 -0.19 -11.10
N PHE A 171 -8.06 0.35 -9.95
CA PHE A 171 -7.33 0.23 -8.69
C PHE A 171 -8.12 -0.54 -7.62
N PRO A 172 -8.10 -1.87 -7.66
CA PRO A 172 -8.91 -2.70 -6.76
C PRO A 172 -8.55 -2.53 -5.27
N SER A 173 -7.31 -2.20 -4.93
CA SER A 173 -6.89 -1.91 -3.56
C SER A 173 -7.62 -0.69 -2.98
N LEU A 174 -7.71 0.39 -3.75
CA LEU A 174 -8.44 1.60 -3.36
C LEU A 174 -9.95 1.34 -3.30
N THR A 175 -10.46 0.51 -4.22
CA THR A 175 -11.87 0.10 -4.21
C THR A 175 -12.23 -0.68 -2.95
N LEU A 176 -11.41 -1.65 -2.54
CA LEU A 176 -11.63 -2.40 -1.29
C LEU A 176 -11.67 -1.46 -0.09
N ARG A 177 -10.76 -0.49 -0.05
CA ARG A 177 -10.66 0.47 1.05
C ARG A 177 -11.88 1.39 1.12
N ILE A 178 -12.28 2.03 0.01
CA ILE A 178 -13.39 2.98 0.01
C ILE A 178 -14.72 2.32 0.40
N ARG A 179 -14.86 1.04 0.08
CA ARG A 179 -16.01 0.22 0.47
C ARG A 179 -15.92 -0.40 1.86
N GLY A 180 -14.83 -0.17 2.61
CA GLY A 180 -14.61 -0.77 3.93
C GLY A 180 -14.46 -2.29 3.91
N LEU A 181 -14.05 -2.88 2.78
CA LEU A 181 -13.89 -4.32 2.57
C LEU A 181 -12.44 -4.80 2.70
N ASP A 182 -11.52 -3.89 2.96
CA ASP A 182 -10.08 -4.14 3.01
C ASP A 182 -9.58 -4.78 4.31
N ARG A 183 -10.48 -5.21 5.21
CA ARG A 183 -10.18 -5.97 6.45
C ARG A 183 -10.60 -7.43 6.37
N SER A 184 -10.97 -7.89 5.18
CA SER A 184 -11.37 -9.28 4.94
C SER A 184 -10.15 -10.14 4.53
N ARG A 185 -10.36 -11.14 3.67
CA ARG A 185 -9.31 -12.00 3.12
C ARG A 185 -8.23 -11.24 2.36
N PHE A 186 -8.60 -10.11 1.76
CA PHE A 186 -7.70 -9.25 1.00
C PHE A 186 -7.62 -7.91 1.68
N GLN A 187 -6.40 -7.51 2.00
CA GLN A 187 -6.14 -6.31 2.77
C GLN A 187 -5.42 -5.29 1.88
N SER A 188 -5.84 -4.02 1.96
CA SER A 188 -5.03 -2.93 1.44
C SER A 188 -3.73 -2.84 2.25
N HIS A 189 -2.70 -2.16 1.73
CA HIS A 189 -1.47 -1.94 2.49
C HIS A 189 -1.74 -1.32 3.86
N ARG A 190 -2.65 -0.37 3.96
CA ARG A 190 -3.00 0.28 5.25
C ARG A 190 -3.58 -0.72 6.23
N SER A 191 -4.58 -1.49 5.81
CA SER A 191 -5.21 -2.49 6.66
C SER A 191 -4.23 -3.58 7.08
N TRP A 192 -3.39 -4.05 6.16
CA TRP A 192 -2.31 -5.00 6.45
C TRP A 192 -1.32 -4.46 7.49
N SER A 193 -0.94 -3.18 7.39
CA SER A 193 -0.02 -2.54 8.35
C SER A 193 -0.61 -2.42 9.77
N GLU A 194 -1.94 -2.51 9.91
CA GLU A 194 -2.64 -2.47 11.20
C GLU A 194 -2.74 -3.84 11.90
N ASN A 195 -2.31 -4.93 11.26
CA ASN A 195 -2.25 -6.24 11.90
C ASN A 195 -1.26 -6.21 13.08
N ASP A 196 -1.58 -6.88 14.18
CA ASP A 196 -0.82 -6.79 15.44
C ASP A 196 0.65 -7.15 15.27
N ASP A 197 0.97 -8.15 14.45
CA ASP A 197 2.36 -8.52 14.15
C ASP A 197 3.08 -7.45 13.31
N MET A 198 2.35 -6.64 12.54
CA MET A 198 2.89 -5.56 11.72
C MET A 198 3.02 -4.22 12.45
N LYS A 199 2.42 -4.07 13.63
CA LYS A 199 2.56 -2.86 14.48
C LYS A 199 3.86 -2.80 15.27
N LYS A 200 4.58 -3.92 15.41
CA LYS A 200 5.86 -3.96 16.11
C LYS A 200 6.88 -3.06 15.42
N GLY A 201 7.86 -2.53 16.17
CA GLY A 201 8.93 -1.71 15.64
C GLY A 201 9.68 -2.41 14.49
N PHE A 202 10.02 -1.66 13.45
CA PHE A 202 10.86 -2.16 12.36
C PHE A 202 12.29 -1.67 12.53
N VAL A 203 13.21 -2.61 12.74
CA VAL A 203 14.64 -2.31 12.92
C VAL A 203 15.37 -2.66 11.61
N ALA A 204 15.72 -1.62 10.84
CA ALA A 204 16.45 -1.78 9.59
C ALA A 204 17.96 -1.52 9.77
N GLY A 205 18.79 -2.45 9.32
CA GLY A 205 20.21 -2.23 9.06
C GLY A 205 20.45 -1.86 7.59
N GLU A 206 21.72 -1.70 7.21
CA GLU A 206 22.06 -1.33 5.82
C GLU A 206 21.60 -2.37 4.81
N LYS A 207 21.77 -3.66 5.09
CA LYS A 207 21.31 -4.74 4.20
C LYS A 207 19.79 -4.71 3.95
N GLN A 208 18.99 -4.41 4.98
CA GLN A 208 17.55 -4.29 4.83
C GLN A 208 17.17 -3.04 4.03
N LYS A 209 17.87 -1.92 4.21
CA LYS A 209 17.65 -0.69 3.43
C LYS A 209 18.02 -0.90 1.95
N GLU A 210 19.14 -1.54 1.67
CA GLU A 210 19.55 -1.91 0.30
C GLU A 210 18.52 -2.84 -0.35
N PHE A 211 18.04 -3.84 0.39
CA PHE A 211 17.01 -4.74 -0.06
C PHE A 211 15.72 -3.98 -0.42
N ILE A 212 15.25 -3.10 0.49
CA ILE A 212 14.06 -2.27 0.27
C ILE A 212 14.23 -1.42 -0.99
N ALA A 213 15.36 -0.74 -1.14
CA ALA A 213 15.62 0.12 -2.29
C ALA A 213 15.68 -0.67 -3.60
N SER A 214 16.33 -1.84 -3.61
CA SER A 214 16.44 -2.72 -4.77
C SER A 214 15.06 -3.23 -5.21
N LEU A 215 14.26 -3.74 -4.26
CA LEU A 215 12.94 -4.27 -4.56
C LEU A 215 11.95 -3.17 -4.97
N GLN A 216 12.04 -1.98 -4.38
CA GLN A 216 11.26 -0.82 -4.83
C GLN A 216 11.63 -0.40 -6.25
N THR A 217 12.92 -0.47 -6.60
CA THR A 217 13.39 -0.18 -7.97
C THR A 217 12.80 -1.18 -8.95
N GLU A 218 12.83 -2.46 -8.60
CA GLU A 218 12.24 -3.53 -9.41
C GLU A 218 10.74 -3.33 -9.60
N LEU A 219 10.00 -3.05 -8.53
CA LEU A 219 8.55 -2.80 -8.60
C LEU A 219 8.17 -1.58 -9.44
N ARG A 220 9.08 -0.62 -9.65
CA ARG A 220 8.86 0.55 -10.50
C ARG A 220 9.22 0.34 -11.96
N GLN A 221 9.86 -0.78 -12.29
CA GLN A 221 10.13 -1.10 -13.70
C GLN A 221 8.80 -1.28 -14.46
N ASN A 222 8.76 -0.71 -15.64
CA ASN A 222 7.61 -0.76 -16.53
C ASN A 222 7.95 -1.66 -17.72
N ASN A 223 8.06 -2.96 -17.45
CA ASN A 223 8.27 -3.98 -18.47
C ASN A 223 6.95 -4.20 -19.24
N ASN A 224 7.03 -4.74 -20.45
CA ASN A 224 5.82 -5.02 -21.27
C ASN A 224 4.99 -6.23 -20.77
N GLU A 225 5.48 -6.94 -19.76
CA GLU A 225 4.91 -8.18 -19.23
C GLU A 225 4.58 -8.06 -17.75
N ALA A 226 3.74 -8.96 -17.26
CA ALA A 226 3.51 -9.13 -15.83
C ALA A 226 4.82 -9.48 -15.12
N MET A 227 4.97 -9.00 -13.89
CA MET A 227 6.16 -9.21 -13.08
C MET A 227 5.89 -10.19 -11.95
N HIS A 228 6.81 -11.11 -11.72
CA HIS A 228 6.78 -11.99 -10.56
C HIS A 228 8.07 -11.89 -9.77
N ILE A 229 7.95 -11.47 -8.53
CA ILE A 229 9.03 -11.40 -7.54
C ILE A 229 8.78 -12.46 -6.49
N ARG A 230 9.80 -13.24 -6.20
CA ARG A 230 9.75 -14.26 -5.18
C ARG A 230 10.64 -13.92 -4.01
N ILE A 231 10.03 -13.89 -2.82
CA ILE A 231 10.70 -13.67 -1.55
C ILE A 231 10.78 -15.01 -0.81
N TYR A 232 11.99 -15.44 -0.48
CA TYR A 232 12.21 -16.67 0.26
C TYR A 232 13.17 -16.45 1.43
N GLY A 233 13.27 -17.43 2.31
CA GLY A 233 14.11 -17.42 3.50
C GLY A 233 13.48 -18.22 4.64
N GLU A 234 14.21 -18.41 5.71
CA GLU A 234 13.78 -19.21 6.84
C GLU A 234 12.51 -18.66 7.52
N PRO A 235 11.68 -19.54 8.13
CA PRO A 235 10.55 -19.09 8.94
C PRO A 235 10.99 -18.14 10.07
N GLY A 236 10.25 -17.03 10.24
CA GLY A 236 10.52 -16.08 11.31
C GLY A 236 11.64 -15.07 11.06
N ILE A 237 12.27 -15.09 9.85
CA ILE A 237 13.32 -14.13 9.47
C ILE A 237 12.78 -12.72 9.15
N GLY A 238 11.46 -12.55 9.05
CA GLY A 238 10.83 -11.25 8.82
C GLY A 238 10.44 -10.95 7.38
N LYS A 239 10.28 -11.97 6.50
CA LYS A 239 9.89 -11.83 5.09
C LYS A 239 8.69 -10.92 4.88
N THR A 240 7.56 -11.27 5.47
CA THR A 240 6.29 -10.55 5.36
C THR A 240 6.41 -9.10 5.83
N ARG A 241 7.13 -8.88 6.95
CA ARG A 241 7.39 -7.53 7.44
C ARG A 241 8.25 -6.71 6.49
N LEU A 242 9.29 -7.28 5.92
CA LEU A 242 10.18 -6.57 5.00
C LEU A 242 9.44 -6.18 3.71
N VAL A 243 8.57 -7.05 3.18
CA VAL A 243 7.72 -6.74 2.03
C VAL A 243 6.72 -5.62 2.34
N LEU A 244 6.15 -5.59 3.57
CA LEU A 244 5.33 -4.47 4.01
C LEU A 244 6.10 -3.15 3.95
N GLU A 245 7.36 -3.12 4.43
CA GLU A 245 8.18 -1.91 4.39
C GLU A 245 8.57 -1.50 2.97
N VAL A 246 8.86 -2.44 2.09
CA VAL A 246 9.08 -2.20 0.66
C VAL A 246 7.89 -1.49 0.03
N THR A 247 6.69 -1.98 0.30
CA THR A 247 5.45 -1.50 -0.31
C THR A 247 4.84 -0.29 0.39
N ARG A 248 5.51 0.24 1.43
CA ARG A 248 5.08 1.45 2.16
C ARG A 248 5.32 2.75 1.39
N ALA A 249 6.09 2.71 0.30
CA ALA A 249 6.33 3.90 -0.51
C ALA A 249 5.02 4.45 -1.07
N ASP A 250 4.85 5.77 -1.02
CA ASP A 250 3.61 6.48 -1.33
C ASP A 250 3.01 6.11 -2.70
N ASP A 251 3.88 5.86 -3.67
CA ASP A 251 3.52 5.49 -5.04
C ASP A 251 3.17 3.99 -5.19
N LEU A 252 3.58 3.14 -4.27
CA LEU A 252 3.35 1.69 -4.32
C LEU A 252 2.16 1.27 -3.45
N LEU A 253 2.04 1.85 -2.26
CA LEU A 253 1.04 1.44 -1.25
C LEU A 253 -0.41 1.40 -1.79
N PRO A 254 -0.86 2.33 -2.65
CA PRO A 254 -2.24 2.33 -3.13
C PRO A 254 -2.53 1.22 -4.15
N LEU A 255 -1.50 0.55 -4.65
CA LEU A 255 -1.63 -0.59 -5.56
C LEU A 255 -1.66 -1.94 -4.85
N VAL A 256 -1.29 -1.99 -3.56
CA VAL A 256 -1.05 -3.25 -2.85
C VAL A 256 -2.34 -3.91 -2.39
N ILE A 257 -2.46 -5.19 -2.70
CA ILE A 257 -3.41 -6.12 -2.06
C ILE A 257 -2.60 -7.26 -1.45
N TYR A 258 -2.74 -7.44 -0.15
CA TYR A 258 -2.16 -8.52 0.61
C TYR A 258 -3.16 -9.64 0.84
N GLY A 259 -2.73 -10.88 0.66
CA GLY A 259 -3.43 -12.10 1.03
C GLY A 259 -2.50 -13.05 1.78
N ASP A 260 -2.95 -13.59 2.89
CA ASP A 260 -2.18 -14.45 3.78
C ASP A 260 -2.13 -15.92 3.34
N SER A 261 -2.91 -16.29 2.30
CA SER A 261 -3.03 -17.65 1.81
C SER A 261 -3.14 -17.71 0.29
N ALA A 262 -2.20 -18.40 -0.35
CA ALA A 262 -2.23 -18.62 -1.79
C ALA A 262 -3.43 -19.45 -2.25
N ASN A 263 -3.88 -20.42 -1.44
CA ASN A 263 -5.05 -21.23 -1.75
C ASN A 263 -6.34 -20.39 -1.76
N GLU A 264 -6.49 -19.50 -0.76
CA GLU A 264 -7.63 -18.60 -0.72
C GLU A 264 -7.62 -17.58 -1.87
N PHE A 265 -6.44 -17.10 -2.27
CA PHE A 265 -6.30 -16.23 -3.41
C PHE A 265 -6.71 -16.92 -4.72
N ARG A 266 -6.23 -18.14 -4.94
CA ARG A 266 -6.50 -18.93 -6.15
C ARG A 266 -7.99 -19.11 -6.41
N ASP A 267 -8.76 -19.37 -5.36
CA ASP A 267 -10.18 -19.68 -5.45
C ASP A 267 -11.07 -18.43 -5.20
N SER A 268 -10.50 -17.22 -5.30
CA SER A 268 -11.15 -15.98 -4.94
C SER A 268 -11.86 -15.28 -6.11
N ASN A 269 -12.83 -14.43 -5.76
CA ASN A 269 -13.42 -13.49 -6.71
C ASN A 269 -12.38 -12.48 -7.24
N LEU A 270 -11.37 -12.11 -6.45
CA LEU A 270 -10.30 -11.21 -6.90
C LEU A 270 -9.55 -11.81 -8.09
N MET A 271 -9.14 -13.08 -7.98
CA MET A 271 -8.48 -13.79 -9.09
C MET A 271 -9.36 -13.81 -10.34
N THR A 272 -10.65 -14.09 -10.17
CA THR A 272 -11.63 -14.11 -11.26
C THR A 272 -11.76 -12.74 -11.93
N GLU A 273 -11.86 -11.67 -11.14
CA GLU A 273 -12.01 -10.31 -11.65
C GLU A 273 -10.73 -9.80 -12.36
N ILE A 274 -9.53 -10.18 -11.89
CA ILE A 274 -8.27 -9.84 -12.57
C ILE A 274 -8.19 -10.50 -13.96
N LEU A 275 -8.74 -11.69 -14.08
CA LEU A 275 -8.72 -12.46 -15.35
C LEU A 275 -9.76 -11.99 -16.37
N ARG A 276 -10.72 -11.16 -15.98
CA ARG A 276 -11.72 -10.63 -16.91
C ARG A 276 -11.09 -9.64 -17.88
N GLU A 277 -11.36 -9.78 -19.16
CA GLU A 277 -10.81 -8.94 -20.22
C GLU A 277 -11.26 -7.48 -20.13
N ASP A 278 -12.47 -7.22 -19.60
CA ASP A 278 -13.02 -5.89 -19.39
C ASP A 278 -12.49 -5.16 -18.16
N ASN A 279 -11.78 -5.86 -17.28
CA ASN A 279 -11.13 -5.29 -16.10
C ASN A 279 -9.64 -5.04 -16.37
N GLN A 280 -9.25 -3.78 -16.29
CA GLN A 280 -7.85 -3.35 -16.48
C GLN A 280 -7.19 -3.02 -15.13
N PHE A 281 -7.24 -3.95 -14.18
CA PHE A 281 -6.70 -3.74 -12.85
C PHE A 281 -5.18 -3.54 -12.86
N SER A 282 -4.73 -2.49 -12.16
CA SER A 282 -3.33 -2.26 -11.83
C SER A 282 -3.14 -2.61 -10.36
N VAL A 283 -2.34 -3.62 -10.07
CA VAL A 283 -2.22 -4.18 -8.71
C VAL A 283 -0.86 -4.79 -8.44
N ILE A 284 -0.39 -4.63 -7.22
CA ILE A 284 0.73 -5.37 -6.63
C ILE A 284 0.12 -6.40 -5.67
N LEU A 285 0.08 -7.65 -6.10
CA LEU A 285 -0.42 -8.76 -5.28
C LEU A 285 0.70 -9.28 -4.39
N VAL A 286 0.55 -9.14 -3.08
CA VAL A 286 1.43 -9.77 -2.09
C VAL A 286 0.73 -11.00 -1.56
N ILE A 287 1.28 -12.18 -1.86
CA ILE A 287 0.68 -13.47 -1.50
C ILE A 287 1.62 -14.20 -0.55
N ASP A 288 1.21 -14.31 0.71
CA ASP A 288 1.97 -15.03 1.73
C ASP A 288 1.65 -16.54 1.70
N GLU A 289 2.48 -17.34 2.34
CA GLU A 289 2.40 -18.81 2.37
C GLU A 289 2.12 -19.40 0.96
N CYS A 290 2.83 -18.86 -0.05
CA CYS A 290 2.64 -19.19 -1.45
C CYS A 290 3.54 -20.37 -1.84
N ASP A 291 3.05 -21.58 -1.63
CA ASP A 291 3.73 -22.82 -1.97
C ASP A 291 4.00 -22.96 -3.49
N PRO A 292 4.94 -23.81 -3.91
CA PRO A 292 5.36 -23.94 -5.31
C PRO A 292 4.22 -24.25 -6.29
N ASP A 293 3.26 -25.12 -5.90
CA ASP A 293 2.15 -25.51 -6.75
C ASP A 293 1.15 -24.37 -6.95
N SER A 294 0.75 -23.74 -5.85
CA SER A 294 -0.14 -22.58 -5.87
C SER A 294 0.47 -21.42 -6.63
N ARG A 295 1.76 -21.15 -6.43
CA ARG A 295 2.52 -20.11 -7.14
C ARG A 295 2.54 -20.38 -8.64
N SER A 296 2.86 -21.58 -9.05
CA SER A 296 2.91 -21.96 -10.48
C SER A 296 1.53 -21.82 -11.13
N TYR A 297 0.49 -22.21 -10.43
CA TYR A 297 -0.89 -22.02 -10.91
C TYR A 297 -1.23 -20.53 -11.10
N ILE A 298 -1.01 -19.71 -10.07
CA ILE A 298 -1.30 -18.26 -10.09
C ILE A 298 -0.52 -17.57 -11.20
N TRP A 299 0.80 -17.86 -11.29
CA TRP A 299 1.65 -17.27 -12.32
C TRP A 299 1.21 -17.62 -13.73
N ASN A 300 0.92 -18.90 -14.00
CA ASN A 300 0.47 -19.32 -15.31
C ASN A 300 -0.84 -18.67 -15.76
N LYS A 301 -1.70 -18.28 -14.83
CA LYS A 301 -2.93 -17.55 -15.12
C LYS A 301 -2.69 -16.06 -15.34
N LEU A 302 -1.77 -15.44 -14.60
CA LEU A 302 -1.62 -13.97 -14.57
C LEU A 302 -0.50 -13.44 -15.46
N LYS A 303 0.48 -14.25 -15.89
CA LYS A 303 1.65 -13.82 -16.67
C LYS A 303 1.33 -13.05 -17.95
N ASN A 304 0.19 -13.31 -18.55
CA ASN A 304 -0.24 -12.66 -19.80
C ASN A 304 -1.10 -11.40 -19.59
N GLN A 305 -1.31 -10.97 -18.32
CA GLN A 305 -2.14 -9.80 -18.02
C GLN A 305 -1.41 -8.46 -18.21
N GLY A 306 -0.14 -8.50 -18.67
CA GLY A 306 0.67 -7.31 -18.95
C GLY A 306 1.24 -6.62 -17.70
N PRO A 307 1.93 -5.49 -17.87
CA PRO A 307 2.74 -4.84 -16.84
C PRO A 307 1.95 -4.29 -15.64
N ARG A 308 0.65 -4.19 -15.76
CA ARG A 308 -0.26 -3.75 -14.70
C ARG A 308 -0.36 -4.73 -13.53
N ILE A 309 0.05 -5.99 -13.71
CA ILE A 309 0.04 -7.01 -12.68
C ILE A 309 1.46 -7.28 -12.20
N LYS A 310 1.69 -7.05 -10.91
CA LYS A 310 2.93 -7.38 -10.23
C LYS A 310 2.61 -8.31 -9.07
N ILE A 311 3.35 -9.40 -8.97
CA ILE A 311 3.14 -10.44 -7.95
C ILE A 311 4.38 -10.51 -7.07
N ILE A 312 4.19 -10.45 -5.77
CA ILE A 312 5.20 -10.78 -4.77
C ILE A 312 4.71 -12.03 -4.05
N SER A 313 5.35 -13.16 -4.27
CA SER A 313 5.06 -14.39 -3.54
C SER A 313 6.08 -14.62 -2.44
N ILE A 314 5.60 -14.95 -1.24
CA ILE A 314 6.41 -15.18 -0.05
C ILE A 314 6.32 -16.65 0.33
N TYR A 315 7.48 -17.31 0.49
CA TYR A 315 7.53 -18.71 0.94
C TYR A 315 8.83 -18.99 1.70
N ASN A 316 8.89 -20.16 2.34
CA ASN A 316 10.03 -20.51 3.19
C ASN A 316 11.20 -21.13 2.41
N GLU A 317 10.94 -21.78 1.29
CA GLU A 317 11.94 -22.57 0.58
C GLU A 317 12.27 -21.98 -0.79
N TYR A 318 13.52 -22.10 -1.17
CA TYR A 318 13.95 -21.88 -2.54
C TYR A 318 13.59 -23.10 -3.37
N ASP A 319 13.02 -22.88 -4.53
CA ASP A 319 12.91 -23.89 -5.59
C ASP A 319 13.31 -23.26 -6.93
N ASP A 320 13.99 -24.02 -7.75
CA ASP A 320 14.42 -23.59 -9.07
C ASP A 320 13.30 -23.88 -10.08
N THR A 321 12.39 -22.94 -10.24
CA THR A 321 11.37 -23.02 -11.30
C THR A 321 11.77 -22.10 -12.43
N SER A 322 11.90 -22.65 -13.64
CA SER A 322 12.20 -21.93 -14.88
C SER A 322 11.14 -20.86 -15.19
N GLY A 323 11.57 -19.62 -15.47
CA GLY A 323 10.70 -18.53 -15.89
C GLY A 323 11.31 -17.14 -15.58
N ASN A 324 10.72 -16.06 -16.07
CA ASN A 324 11.08 -14.67 -15.75
C ASN A 324 10.65 -14.31 -14.32
N ILE A 325 11.27 -14.93 -13.30
CA ILE A 325 11.00 -14.69 -11.89
C ILE A 325 12.23 -14.07 -11.27
N VAL A 326 12.06 -12.92 -10.61
CA VAL A 326 13.11 -12.27 -9.85
C VAL A 326 13.12 -12.83 -8.43
N TYR A 327 14.27 -13.28 -7.96
CA TYR A 327 14.42 -13.91 -6.66
C TYR A 327 15.12 -12.99 -5.67
N PHE A 328 14.58 -12.91 -4.46
CA PHE A 328 15.19 -12.19 -3.36
C PHE A 328 15.27 -13.08 -2.11
N ASP A 329 16.47 -13.26 -1.61
CA ASP A 329 16.74 -13.87 -0.32
C ASP A 329 16.75 -12.79 0.78
N ILE A 330 16.07 -13.06 1.88
CA ILE A 330 16.00 -12.10 2.99
C ILE A 330 17.27 -12.15 3.82
N PRO A 331 18.01 -11.03 3.96
CA PRO A 331 19.17 -10.99 4.82
C PRO A 331 18.75 -11.10 6.30
N PRO A 332 19.40 -12.01 7.09
CA PRO A 332 19.17 -12.08 8.51
C PRO A 332 19.56 -10.75 9.20
N LEU A 333 18.93 -10.46 10.31
CA LEU A 333 19.30 -9.33 11.15
C LEU A 333 20.63 -9.59 11.84
N ASP A 334 21.44 -8.56 12.01
CA ASP A 334 22.65 -8.64 12.83
C ASP A 334 22.33 -8.58 14.35
N ASN A 335 23.34 -8.87 15.16
CA ASN A 335 23.16 -8.93 16.61
C ASN A 335 22.75 -7.57 17.20
N GLU A 336 23.20 -6.45 16.63
CA GLU A 336 22.82 -5.12 17.09
C GLU A 336 21.35 -4.83 16.82
N GLN A 337 20.86 -5.21 15.65
CA GLN A 337 19.45 -5.10 15.27
C GLN A 337 18.56 -5.97 16.17
N ILE A 338 18.98 -7.22 16.42
CA ILE A 338 18.28 -8.13 17.33
C ILE A 338 18.26 -7.59 18.75
N SER A 339 19.39 -7.06 19.24
CA SER A 339 19.46 -6.42 20.55
C SER A 339 18.49 -5.25 20.67
N LYS A 340 18.36 -4.40 19.63
CA LYS A 340 17.37 -3.30 19.59
C LYS A 340 15.93 -3.81 19.72
N ILE A 341 15.59 -4.92 19.04
CA ILE A 341 14.27 -5.55 19.16
C ILE A 341 14.01 -6.01 20.60
N ILE A 342 15.00 -6.66 21.25
CA ILE A 342 14.86 -7.10 22.65
C ILE A 342 14.71 -5.91 23.59
N GLN A 343 15.41 -4.80 23.33
CA GLN A 343 15.32 -3.57 24.14
C GLN A 343 13.93 -2.90 24.08
N GLU A 344 13.12 -3.14 23.04
CA GLU A 344 11.73 -2.64 22.97
C GLU A 344 10.88 -3.14 24.15
N TYR A 345 11.29 -4.24 24.78
CA TYR A 345 10.64 -4.84 25.97
C TYR A 345 11.18 -4.29 27.30
N TYR A 346 11.88 -3.15 27.27
CA TYR A 346 12.53 -2.53 28.44
C TYR A 346 13.68 -3.36 29.03
N ILE A 347 14.33 -4.18 28.22
CA ILE A 347 15.50 -4.97 28.62
C ILE A 347 16.75 -4.09 28.48
N PRO A 348 17.62 -4.02 29.52
CA PRO A 348 18.88 -3.29 29.44
C PRO A 348 19.78 -3.78 28.31
N LYS A 349 20.50 -2.86 27.66
CA LYS A 349 21.31 -3.15 26.48
C LYS A 349 22.31 -4.29 26.71
N ASP A 350 23.04 -4.26 27.82
CA ASP A 350 24.04 -5.29 28.15
C ASP A 350 23.43 -6.70 28.25
N ARG A 351 22.16 -6.79 28.64
CA ARG A 351 21.41 -8.04 28.68
C ARG A 351 20.88 -8.41 27.30
N ALA A 352 20.29 -7.46 26.60
CA ALA A 352 19.81 -7.67 25.24
C ALA A 352 20.92 -8.16 24.30
N ASP A 353 22.14 -7.59 24.41
CA ASP A 353 23.30 -7.99 23.61
C ASP A 353 23.67 -9.47 23.84
N ARG A 354 23.59 -9.97 25.07
CA ARG A 354 23.87 -11.38 25.37
C ARG A 354 22.86 -12.35 24.74
N TRP A 355 21.58 -11.96 24.73
CA TRP A 355 20.53 -12.80 24.17
C TRP A 355 20.44 -12.71 22.65
N SER A 356 20.94 -11.63 22.05
CA SER A 356 20.88 -11.42 20.61
C SER A 356 21.66 -12.46 19.82
N GLU A 357 22.80 -12.91 20.31
CA GLU A 357 23.65 -13.91 19.67
C GLU A 357 22.92 -15.25 19.43
N LEU A 358 21.99 -15.58 20.31
CA LEU A 358 21.24 -16.84 20.24
C LEU A 358 19.99 -16.78 19.37
N CYS A 359 19.63 -15.60 18.87
CA CYS A 359 18.48 -15.43 18.00
C CYS A 359 18.76 -15.81 16.53
N SER A 360 20.02 -16.04 16.16
CA SER A 360 20.42 -16.39 14.78
C SER A 360 19.84 -15.45 13.71
N GLY A 361 19.76 -14.16 14.01
CA GLY A 361 19.20 -13.15 13.10
C GLY A 361 17.67 -13.17 12.93
N SER A 362 16.95 -13.97 13.74
CA SER A 362 15.49 -14.08 13.68
C SER A 362 14.79 -13.04 14.56
N PRO A 363 14.09 -12.04 13.98
CA PRO A 363 13.28 -11.09 14.75
C PRO A 363 12.15 -11.78 15.51
N ARG A 364 11.59 -12.87 15.00
CA ARG A 364 10.55 -13.65 15.69
C ARG A 364 11.06 -14.20 17.01
N VAL A 365 12.26 -14.79 17.01
CA VAL A 365 12.90 -15.32 18.23
C VAL A 365 13.21 -14.16 19.18
N ALA A 366 13.70 -13.04 18.69
CA ALA A 366 13.98 -11.85 19.49
C ALA A 366 12.75 -11.31 20.23
N HIS A 367 11.61 -11.22 19.55
CA HIS A 367 10.34 -10.81 20.17
C HIS A 367 9.89 -11.78 21.26
N VAL A 368 9.97 -13.09 21.02
CA VAL A 368 9.63 -14.11 22.02
C VAL A 368 10.54 -14.01 23.26
N ILE A 369 11.83 -13.84 23.04
CA ILE A 369 12.79 -13.63 24.14
C ILE A 369 12.48 -12.35 24.89
N GLY A 370 12.23 -11.24 24.21
CA GLY A 370 11.90 -9.96 24.82
C GLY A 370 10.66 -10.05 25.72
N VAL A 371 9.58 -10.68 25.24
CA VAL A 371 8.37 -10.92 26.03
C VAL A 371 8.70 -11.76 27.28
N ASN A 372 9.44 -12.85 27.12
CA ASN A 372 9.75 -13.75 28.22
C ASN A 372 10.63 -13.08 29.30
N LEU A 373 11.65 -12.33 28.88
CA LEU A 373 12.52 -11.60 29.81
C LEU A 373 11.78 -10.49 30.55
N LYS A 374 10.82 -9.84 29.89
CA LYS A 374 9.93 -8.85 30.53
C LYS A 374 9.03 -9.50 31.59
N THR A 375 8.51 -10.70 31.29
CA THR A 375 7.59 -11.43 32.18
C THR A 375 8.33 -12.07 33.37
N ASN A 376 9.58 -12.50 33.16
CA ASN A 376 10.41 -13.17 34.20
C ASN A 376 11.76 -12.45 34.34
N PRO A 377 11.79 -11.31 35.07
CA PRO A 377 13.01 -10.48 35.19
C PRO A 377 14.19 -11.18 35.86
N GLU A 378 13.97 -12.21 36.69
CA GLU A 378 15.03 -13.03 37.29
C GLU A 378 15.87 -13.75 36.25
N ASP A 379 15.32 -14.01 35.08
CA ASP A 379 16.02 -14.67 33.97
C ASP A 379 17.06 -13.75 33.31
N LEU A 380 16.97 -12.44 33.53
CA LEU A 380 18.00 -11.48 33.09
C LEU A 380 19.38 -11.76 33.69
N LEU A 381 19.40 -12.36 34.86
CA LEU A 381 20.63 -12.69 35.61
C LEU A 381 21.25 -14.03 35.15
N LYS A 382 20.48 -14.88 34.46
CA LYS A 382 20.95 -16.18 33.97
C LYS A 382 21.83 -15.99 32.72
N SER A 383 22.82 -16.85 32.58
CA SER A 383 23.58 -16.92 31.34
C SER A 383 22.69 -17.46 30.23
N PRO A 384 22.55 -16.76 29.10
CA PRO A 384 21.82 -17.28 27.99
C PRO A 384 22.54 -18.50 27.38
N ASP A 385 21.80 -19.53 27.09
CA ASP A 385 22.25 -20.66 26.28
C ASP A 385 21.18 -21.11 25.31
N THR A 386 21.57 -21.90 24.31
CA THR A 386 20.66 -22.34 23.24
C THR A 386 19.48 -23.15 23.79
N VAL A 387 19.67 -23.94 24.82
CA VAL A 387 18.61 -24.75 25.44
C VAL A 387 17.57 -23.84 26.09
N ASN A 388 18.01 -22.83 26.84
CA ASN A 388 17.15 -21.87 27.49
C ASN A 388 16.35 -21.04 26.47
N VAL A 389 16.94 -20.67 25.32
CA VAL A 389 16.23 -19.98 24.23
C VAL A 389 15.12 -20.86 23.67
N TRP A 390 15.44 -22.11 23.36
CA TRP A 390 14.46 -23.05 22.83
C TRP A 390 13.37 -23.41 23.84
N GLU A 391 13.72 -23.59 25.11
CA GLU A 391 12.72 -23.82 26.14
C GLU A 391 11.74 -22.65 26.26
N ARG A 392 12.22 -21.42 26.19
CA ARG A 392 11.37 -20.22 26.22
C ARG A 392 10.50 -20.09 24.99
N TYR A 393 11.03 -20.44 23.82
CA TYR A 393 10.25 -20.49 22.59
C TYR A 393 9.10 -21.51 22.69
N ILE A 394 9.35 -22.66 23.32
CA ILE A 394 8.36 -23.71 23.54
C ILE A 394 7.31 -23.30 24.58
N VAL A 395 7.74 -22.69 25.68
CA VAL A 395 6.87 -22.31 26.79
C VAL A 395 5.93 -21.16 26.40
N GLY A 396 6.40 -20.20 25.59
CA GLY A 396 5.65 -18.99 25.28
C GLY A 396 5.64 -17.96 26.41
N GLY A 397 4.90 -16.87 26.22
CA GLY A 397 4.80 -15.77 27.20
C GLY A 397 3.78 -16.00 28.32
N ASP A 398 2.91 -16.99 28.21
CA ASP A 398 1.88 -17.31 29.20
C ASP A 398 2.42 -18.24 30.28
N ALA A 399 1.92 -18.07 31.51
CA ALA A 399 2.23 -18.98 32.62
C ALA A 399 1.83 -20.42 32.24
N PRO A 400 2.79 -21.33 32.14
CA PRO A 400 2.55 -22.58 31.43
C PRO A 400 1.66 -23.54 32.22
N ASN A 401 0.59 -23.99 31.59
CA ASN A 401 0.02 -25.27 31.95
C ASN A 401 1.07 -26.35 31.67
N LYS A 402 1.60 -26.99 32.70
CA LYS A 402 2.68 -27.99 32.57
C LYS A 402 2.38 -29.08 31.56
N THR A 403 1.12 -29.44 31.40
CA THR A 403 0.66 -30.45 30.42
C THR A 403 0.81 -29.95 28.99
N GLU A 404 0.41 -28.72 28.70
CA GLU A 404 0.54 -28.11 27.35
C GLU A 404 2.00 -27.91 26.95
N VAL A 405 2.84 -27.47 27.87
CA VAL A 405 4.29 -27.32 27.64
C VAL A 405 4.92 -28.69 27.32
N GLY A 406 4.52 -29.72 28.05
CA GLY A 406 4.96 -31.11 27.76
C GLY A 406 4.55 -31.56 26.36
N GLN A 407 3.32 -31.29 25.97
CA GLN A 407 2.81 -31.63 24.62
C GLN A 407 3.55 -30.84 23.52
N ARG A 408 3.72 -29.51 23.68
CA ARG A 408 4.48 -28.67 22.75
C ARG A 408 5.92 -29.16 22.60
N ARG A 409 6.59 -29.50 23.70
CA ARG A 409 7.96 -30.07 23.69
C ARG A 409 8.03 -31.39 22.91
N THR A 410 7.09 -32.27 23.16
CA THR A 410 7.01 -33.56 22.44
C THR A 410 6.80 -33.36 20.95
N ILE A 411 5.86 -32.49 20.56
CA ILE A 411 5.60 -32.16 19.16
C ILE A 411 6.87 -31.61 18.49
N LEU A 412 7.52 -30.61 19.10
CA LEU A 412 8.72 -29.99 18.55
C LEU A 412 9.91 -30.96 18.49
N GLN A 413 10.06 -31.86 19.44
CA GLN A 413 11.05 -32.91 19.37
C GLN A 413 10.82 -33.87 18.18
N HIS A 414 9.56 -34.19 17.91
CA HIS A 414 9.22 -34.99 16.71
C HIS A 414 9.45 -34.20 15.42
N ILE A 415 9.05 -32.92 15.37
CA ILE A 415 9.29 -32.05 14.22
C ILE A 415 10.79 -31.91 13.93
N ALA A 416 11.62 -31.77 14.95
CA ALA A 416 13.07 -31.63 14.81
C ALA A 416 13.76 -32.87 14.20
N LEU A 417 13.11 -34.02 14.21
CA LEU A 417 13.62 -35.25 13.55
C LEU A 417 13.40 -35.19 12.02
N PHE A 418 12.59 -34.32 11.51
CA PHE A 418 12.30 -34.20 10.09
C PHE A 418 12.83 -32.88 9.53
N LYS A 419 13.52 -32.95 8.39
CA LYS A 419 13.98 -31.74 7.65
C LYS A 419 12.83 -30.90 7.13
N ARG A 420 11.67 -31.52 6.93
CA ARG A 420 10.43 -30.89 6.47
C ARG A 420 9.26 -31.44 7.25
N PHE A 421 8.38 -30.56 7.69
CA PHE A 421 7.09 -30.92 8.23
C PHE A 421 6.01 -30.39 7.28
N GLY A 422 5.40 -31.28 6.51
CA GLY A 422 4.30 -30.94 5.60
C GLY A 422 3.60 -32.22 5.13
N PHE A 423 2.32 -32.11 4.79
CA PHE A 423 1.51 -33.16 4.19
C PHE A 423 1.89 -33.38 2.70
N GLY A 424 3.16 -33.51 2.40
CA GLY A 424 3.62 -33.96 1.10
C GLY A 424 3.55 -35.47 1.04
N ARG A 425 3.00 -36.03 -0.04
CA ARG A 425 2.95 -37.48 -0.31
C ARG A 425 4.31 -38.12 0.01
N LEU A 426 4.31 -39.03 0.97
CA LEU A 426 5.36 -40.04 1.10
C LEU A 426 5.39 -40.83 -0.22
N VAL A 427 6.31 -40.52 -1.11
CA VAL A 427 6.71 -41.43 -2.15
C VAL A 427 7.57 -42.46 -1.45
N VAL A 428 6.95 -43.57 -1.07
CA VAL A 428 7.64 -44.80 -0.68
C VAL A 428 8.15 -45.40 -1.98
N ASN A 429 9.45 -45.35 -2.20
CA ASN A 429 10.13 -46.23 -3.16
C ASN A 429 10.38 -47.57 -2.52
#